data_935b12c40feebb5b9b39118855f181c5
#
_entry.id   935b12c40feebb5b9b39118855f181c5
#
_cell.length_a   1.000
_cell.length_b   1.000
_cell.length_c   1.000
_cell.angle_alpha   90.00
_cell.angle_beta   90.00
_cell.angle_gamma   90.00
#
_symmetry.space_group_name_H-M   'P 1'
#
loop_
_entity.id
_entity.type
_entity.pdbx_description
1 polymer ?
#
loop_
_entity_poly.entity_id
_entity_poly.type
_entity_poly.pdbx_seq_one_letter_code
_entity_poly.pdbx_strand_id
1 'polypeptide(L)'
;MGLTEAQALEMLRTDDLIGVGMEADAQRKRLHPGNIVSYQIDRNINYTNICTEYCSFCAFYRPVGSPEGYVLPIETIYQKIEETISLGGTGVLMQGGLHPDLKIDYYANLLSSIKRRYPQVHLHCLSAPEVLNIAEICGLTVRDTLMRLMDAGLDSIPGAGAEILDDEVRQRIARLKCTTEEWLSVHREAHKLGMRTTATMMFGCGETFQHRIAHLERVRRLQEETGGFTAFIPWFFQRENTSLGRFIKEEVTAVEYLKTLAVSRLYLDNILNVQASWLTPGHKVCQVALRFGGNDVGSILIEENVVSAAGCGRTSSEEKLRRMIRDAGFRPVKRDTLYRNYFLN
;
A
#
# COMPACT_ATOMS: atom_id res chain seq x y z
N MET A 1 18.68 18.01 4.18
CA MET A 1 17.70 18.78 3.41
C MET A 1 17.25 17.87 2.27
N GLY A 2 15.96 17.56 2.20
CA GLY A 2 15.42 16.71 1.13
C GLY A 2 15.52 17.38 -0.24
N LEU A 3 15.26 16.60 -1.31
CA LEU A 3 15.24 17.13 -2.67
C LEU A 3 14.18 18.22 -2.84
N THR A 4 14.47 19.20 -3.69
CA THR A 4 13.45 20.10 -4.24
C THR A 4 12.66 19.40 -5.35
N GLU A 5 11.48 19.89 -5.69
CA GLU A 5 10.67 19.36 -6.81
C GLU A 5 11.44 19.37 -8.13
N ALA A 6 12.19 20.44 -8.40
CA ALA A 6 13.01 20.57 -9.62
C ALA A 6 14.11 19.50 -9.68
N GLN A 7 14.83 19.27 -8.59
CA GLN A 7 15.86 18.22 -8.51
C GLN A 7 15.25 16.82 -8.66
N ALA A 8 14.12 16.54 -8.01
CA ALA A 8 13.43 15.26 -8.13
C ALA A 8 12.96 15.01 -9.57
N LEU A 9 12.47 16.04 -10.25
CA LEU A 9 12.05 15.96 -11.65
C LEU A 9 13.22 15.70 -12.59
N GLU A 10 14.36 16.35 -12.35
CA GLU A 10 15.60 16.11 -13.09
C GLU A 10 16.08 14.67 -12.92
N MET A 11 16.07 14.14 -11.67
CA MET A 11 16.44 12.75 -11.39
C MET A 11 15.51 11.72 -12.07
N LEU A 12 14.23 12.01 -12.23
CA LEU A 12 13.33 11.14 -13.00
C LEU A 12 13.66 11.16 -14.50
N ARG A 13 14.20 12.27 -15.04
CA ARG A 13 14.49 12.47 -16.47
C ARG A 13 15.89 12.07 -16.88
N THR A 14 16.87 12.15 -15.98
CA THR A 14 18.27 11.88 -16.32
C THR A 14 18.49 10.47 -16.86
N ASP A 15 19.48 10.29 -17.72
CA ASP A 15 19.93 8.98 -18.20
C ASP A 15 20.88 8.28 -17.22
N ASP A 16 21.36 8.99 -16.18
CA ASP A 16 22.24 8.44 -15.14
C ASP A 16 21.46 7.63 -14.09
N LEU A 17 20.99 6.46 -14.49
CA LEU A 17 20.30 5.52 -13.60
C LEU A 17 21.16 5.13 -12.40
N ILE A 18 22.45 4.90 -12.62
CA ILE A 18 23.36 4.38 -11.59
C ILE A 18 23.62 5.46 -10.54
N GLY A 19 23.89 6.71 -10.96
CA GLY A 19 24.08 7.84 -10.03
C GLY A 19 22.88 8.05 -9.13
N VAL A 20 21.65 8.07 -9.70
CA VAL A 20 20.41 8.16 -8.93
C VAL A 20 20.27 7.01 -7.92
N GLY A 21 20.60 5.78 -8.32
CA GLY A 21 20.58 4.62 -7.43
C GLY A 21 21.58 4.73 -6.28
N MET A 22 22.82 5.20 -6.58
CA MET A 22 23.88 5.37 -5.56
C MET A 22 23.49 6.41 -4.52
N GLU A 23 22.90 7.54 -4.90
CA GLU A 23 22.41 8.56 -3.98
C GLU A 23 21.30 8.01 -3.08
N ALA A 24 20.34 7.29 -3.65
CA ALA A 24 19.25 6.69 -2.90
C ALA A 24 19.75 5.59 -1.94
N ASP A 25 20.73 4.75 -2.34
CA ASP A 25 21.33 3.74 -1.45
C ASP A 25 22.14 4.41 -0.33
N ALA A 26 22.83 5.52 -0.60
CA ALA A 26 23.52 6.31 0.43
C ALA A 26 22.52 6.87 1.46
N GLN A 27 21.37 7.37 1.04
CA GLN A 27 20.30 7.82 1.94
C GLN A 27 19.74 6.64 2.76
N ARG A 28 19.47 5.48 2.11
CA ARG A 28 19.04 4.27 2.82
C ARG A 28 20.05 3.86 3.90
N LYS A 29 21.35 3.86 3.58
CA LYS A 29 22.42 3.52 4.55
C LYS A 29 22.44 4.46 5.75
N ARG A 30 22.18 5.76 5.54
CA ARG A 30 22.09 6.72 6.66
C ARG A 30 20.91 6.42 7.58
N LEU A 31 19.76 6.08 7.01
CA LEU A 31 18.54 5.78 7.77
C LEU A 31 18.55 4.36 8.38
N HIS A 32 19.21 3.42 7.71
CA HIS A 32 19.25 1.99 8.09
C HIS A 32 20.70 1.46 8.07
N PRO A 33 21.53 1.84 9.07
CA PRO A 33 22.97 1.51 9.06
C PRO A 33 23.28 0.02 9.26
N GLY A 34 22.34 -0.77 9.78
CA GLY A 34 22.54 -2.20 10.13
C GLY A 34 22.56 -3.17 8.96
N ASN A 35 22.61 -2.72 7.72
CA ASN A 35 22.55 -3.55 6.50
C ASN A 35 21.39 -4.59 6.48
N ILE A 36 20.27 -4.21 7.11
CA ILE A 36 19.05 -5.01 7.22
C ILE A 36 18.09 -4.61 6.11
N VAL A 37 17.42 -5.61 5.53
CA VAL A 37 16.20 -5.43 4.74
C VAL A 37 15.10 -6.26 5.36
N SER A 38 13.98 -5.62 5.64
CA SER A 38 12.85 -6.25 6.32
C SER A 38 11.84 -6.85 5.35
N TYR A 39 11.09 -7.83 5.86
CA TYR A 39 9.92 -8.44 5.21
C TYR A 39 8.91 -8.83 6.29
N GLN A 40 7.66 -9.06 5.87
CA GLN A 40 6.65 -9.60 6.78
C GLN A 40 5.94 -10.82 6.18
N ILE A 41 5.22 -11.52 7.03
CA ILE A 41 4.29 -12.59 6.66
C ILE A 41 2.90 -12.08 6.98
N ASP A 42 2.10 -11.84 5.95
CA ASP A 42 0.69 -11.48 6.08
C ASP A 42 -0.13 -12.01 4.90
N ARG A 43 -1.42 -11.80 4.97
CA ARG A 43 -2.39 -12.14 3.94
C ARG A 43 -3.22 -10.90 3.64
N ASN A 44 -3.51 -10.68 2.35
CA ASN A 44 -4.50 -9.71 1.92
C ASN A 44 -5.89 -10.39 1.84
N ILE A 45 -6.76 -10.11 2.80
CA ILE A 45 -8.12 -10.63 2.83
C ILE A 45 -9.05 -9.60 2.18
N ASN A 46 -9.60 -9.94 1.03
CA ASN A 46 -10.61 -9.12 0.37
C ASN A 46 -12.00 -9.60 0.80
N TYR A 47 -12.58 -8.95 1.83
CA TYR A 47 -13.85 -9.38 2.43
C TYR A 47 -15.05 -9.19 1.49
N THR A 48 -14.97 -8.32 0.49
CA THR A 48 -15.94 -8.14 -0.59
C THR A 48 -15.28 -7.62 -1.86
N ASN A 49 -15.79 -7.99 -3.01
CA ASN A 49 -15.44 -7.42 -4.31
C ASN A 49 -16.54 -6.49 -4.86
N ILE A 50 -17.67 -6.35 -4.18
CA ILE A 50 -18.76 -5.45 -4.57
C ILE A 50 -18.32 -4.01 -4.32
N CYS A 51 -18.33 -3.18 -5.36
CA CYS A 51 -17.82 -1.82 -5.27
C CYS A 51 -18.62 -0.86 -6.17
N THR A 52 -18.92 0.33 -5.66
CA THR A 52 -19.64 1.39 -6.38
C THR A 52 -18.73 2.40 -7.08
N GLU A 53 -17.40 2.29 -6.94
CA GLU A 53 -16.43 3.25 -7.49
C GLU A 53 -16.13 3.05 -8.98
N TYR A 54 -16.25 1.84 -9.50
CA TYR A 54 -16.01 1.51 -10.91
C TYR A 54 -14.69 2.04 -11.49
N CYS A 55 -13.61 2.01 -10.71
CA CYS A 55 -12.30 2.52 -11.11
C CYS A 55 -11.81 1.83 -12.38
N SER A 56 -11.40 2.62 -13.38
CA SER A 56 -11.00 2.10 -14.71
C SER A 56 -9.74 1.21 -14.69
N PHE A 57 -8.93 1.33 -13.65
CA PHE A 57 -7.70 0.53 -13.44
C PHE A 57 -7.92 -0.77 -12.65
N CYS A 58 -9.12 -0.96 -12.05
CA CYS A 58 -9.37 -2.11 -11.19
C CYS A 58 -10.07 -3.24 -11.95
N ALA A 59 -9.46 -4.42 -11.97
CA ALA A 59 -10.04 -5.64 -12.54
C ALA A 59 -10.80 -6.49 -11.51
N PHE A 60 -10.64 -6.17 -10.23
CA PHE A 60 -11.16 -6.98 -9.12
C PHE A 60 -12.62 -6.67 -8.80
N TYR A 61 -13.05 -5.41 -8.87
CA TYR A 61 -14.39 -5.03 -8.47
C TYR A 61 -15.49 -5.73 -9.27
N ARG A 62 -16.64 -5.91 -8.61
CA ARG A 62 -17.90 -6.31 -9.26
C ARG A 62 -18.99 -5.28 -8.94
N PRO A 63 -19.85 -4.93 -9.90
CA PRO A 63 -20.97 -4.04 -9.64
C PRO A 63 -21.98 -4.70 -8.69
N VAL A 64 -22.79 -3.87 -8.04
CA VAL A 64 -23.91 -4.34 -7.21
C VAL A 64 -24.83 -5.24 -8.03
N GLY A 65 -25.23 -6.37 -7.47
CA GLY A 65 -26.08 -7.37 -8.13
C GLY A 65 -25.36 -8.30 -9.11
N SER A 66 -24.04 -8.18 -9.25
CA SER A 66 -23.26 -9.15 -10.04
C SER A 66 -23.35 -10.56 -9.42
N PRO A 67 -23.53 -11.61 -10.24
CA PRO A 67 -23.51 -13.00 -9.75
C PRO A 67 -22.13 -13.44 -9.25
N GLU A 68 -21.06 -12.71 -9.61
CA GLU A 68 -19.69 -12.91 -9.11
C GLU A 68 -19.38 -12.04 -7.86
N GLY A 69 -20.36 -11.22 -7.43
CA GLY A 69 -20.23 -10.41 -6.23
C GLY A 69 -20.31 -11.26 -4.97
N TYR A 70 -19.49 -10.94 -3.96
CA TYR A 70 -19.51 -11.66 -2.69
C TYR A 70 -19.25 -10.74 -1.51
N VAL A 71 -19.72 -11.18 -0.34
CA VAL A 71 -19.25 -10.77 0.98
C VAL A 71 -18.83 -12.04 1.69
N LEU A 72 -17.58 -12.13 2.14
CA LEU A 72 -17.04 -13.34 2.77
C LEU A 72 -17.76 -13.62 4.10
N PRO A 73 -18.18 -14.88 4.35
CA PRO A 73 -18.60 -15.32 5.67
C PRO A 73 -17.47 -15.14 6.69
N ILE A 74 -17.83 -14.82 7.93
CA ILE A 74 -16.84 -14.60 9.01
C ILE A 74 -15.97 -15.85 9.28
N GLU A 75 -16.53 -17.03 9.12
CA GLU A 75 -15.85 -18.31 9.29
C GLU A 75 -14.70 -18.46 8.27
N THR A 76 -14.92 -18.01 7.03
CA THR A 76 -13.88 -17.99 5.99
C THR A 76 -12.75 -17.02 6.36
N ILE A 77 -13.10 -15.87 6.93
CA ILE A 77 -12.09 -14.89 7.40
C ILE A 77 -11.28 -15.46 8.56
N TYR A 78 -11.93 -16.14 9.51
CA TYR A 78 -11.25 -16.82 10.62
C TYR A 78 -10.27 -17.88 10.13
N GLN A 79 -10.70 -18.74 9.21
CA GLN A 79 -9.84 -19.77 8.61
C GLN A 79 -8.60 -19.15 7.94
N LYS A 80 -8.78 -18.07 7.18
CA LYS A 80 -7.67 -17.35 6.54
C LYS A 80 -6.69 -16.75 7.57
N ILE A 81 -7.19 -16.25 8.70
CA ILE A 81 -6.37 -15.73 9.79
C ILE A 81 -5.60 -16.88 10.48
N GLU A 82 -6.25 -18.01 10.77
CA GLU A 82 -5.60 -19.19 11.36
C GLU A 82 -4.47 -19.73 10.49
N GLU A 83 -4.68 -19.83 9.18
CA GLU A 83 -3.64 -20.18 8.22
C GLU A 83 -2.49 -19.17 8.24
N THR A 84 -2.80 -17.88 8.33
CA THR A 84 -1.78 -16.82 8.40
C THR A 84 -0.93 -16.93 9.67
N ILE A 85 -1.58 -17.17 10.81
CA ILE A 85 -0.89 -17.40 12.10
C ILE A 85 0.00 -18.65 12.02
N SER A 86 -0.50 -19.74 11.44
CA SER A 86 0.25 -21.00 11.32
C SER A 86 1.54 -20.85 10.49
N LEU A 87 1.55 -19.91 9.56
CA LEU A 87 2.73 -19.54 8.76
C LEU A 87 3.64 -18.51 9.44
N GLY A 88 3.33 -18.12 10.69
CA GLY A 88 4.11 -17.14 11.45
C GLY A 88 3.78 -15.69 11.14
N GLY A 89 2.61 -15.42 10.57
CA GLY A 89 2.09 -14.07 10.34
C GLY A 89 1.67 -13.40 11.67
N THR A 90 1.91 -12.10 11.75
CA THR A 90 1.59 -11.27 12.94
C THR A 90 0.45 -10.31 12.70
N GLY A 91 -0.02 -10.21 11.46
CA GLY A 91 -1.10 -9.32 11.06
C GLY A 91 -1.75 -9.76 9.76
N VAL A 92 -2.84 -9.09 9.43
CA VAL A 92 -3.53 -9.22 8.14
C VAL A 92 -3.74 -7.85 7.53
N LEU A 93 -3.59 -7.77 6.20
CA LEU A 93 -4.12 -6.70 5.38
C LEU A 93 -5.56 -7.09 5.00
N MET A 94 -6.54 -6.25 5.30
CA MET A 94 -7.93 -6.56 4.96
C MET A 94 -8.62 -5.36 4.31
N GLN A 95 -8.96 -5.50 3.04
CA GLN A 95 -9.54 -4.47 2.20
C GLN A 95 -10.63 -5.05 1.30
N GLY A 96 -11.62 -4.24 0.94
CA GLY A 96 -12.69 -4.66 0.04
C GLY A 96 -13.11 -3.56 -0.94
N GLY A 97 -14.13 -3.87 -1.73
CA GLY A 97 -14.86 -2.87 -2.50
C GLY A 97 -15.71 -1.97 -1.58
N LEU A 98 -16.10 -0.80 -2.09
CA LEU A 98 -17.03 0.10 -1.41
C LEU A 98 -18.45 -0.43 -1.59
N HIS A 99 -18.89 -1.21 -0.60
CA HIS A 99 -20.20 -1.84 -0.61
C HIS A 99 -21.27 -0.85 -0.11
N PRO A 100 -22.37 -0.63 -0.82
CA PRO A 100 -23.35 0.40 -0.44
C PRO A 100 -24.15 0.07 0.83
N ASP A 101 -24.26 -1.21 1.19
CA ASP A 101 -25.13 -1.66 2.29
C ASP A 101 -24.37 -2.06 3.56
N LEU A 102 -23.02 -2.18 3.51
CA LEU A 102 -22.22 -2.54 4.69
C LEU A 102 -21.98 -1.30 5.54
N LYS A 103 -22.78 -1.14 6.59
CA LYS A 103 -22.70 -0.01 7.53
C LYS A 103 -21.64 -0.25 8.62
N ILE A 104 -21.36 0.79 9.40
CA ILE A 104 -20.36 0.79 10.47
C ILE A 104 -20.47 -0.42 11.41
N ASP A 105 -21.69 -0.86 11.75
CA ASP A 105 -21.91 -2.00 12.65
C ASP A 105 -21.39 -3.31 12.07
N TYR A 106 -21.45 -3.50 10.74
CA TYR A 106 -20.84 -4.67 10.09
C TYR A 106 -19.32 -4.69 10.36
N TYR A 107 -18.63 -3.58 10.10
CA TYR A 107 -17.19 -3.48 10.27
C TYR A 107 -16.78 -3.58 11.74
N ALA A 108 -17.50 -2.90 12.64
CA ALA A 108 -17.23 -2.97 14.08
C ALA A 108 -17.42 -4.40 14.61
N ASN A 109 -18.47 -5.11 14.21
CA ASN A 109 -18.67 -6.50 14.58
C ASN A 109 -17.60 -7.42 14.01
N LEU A 110 -17.21 -7.24 12.74
CA LEU A 110 -16.13 -7.99 12.10
C LEU A 110 -14.81 -7.83 12.87
N LEU A 111 -14.34 -6.59 13.06
CA LEU A 111 -13.09 -6.30 13.75
C LEU A 111 -13.08 -6.80 15.19
N SER A 112 -14.14 -6.51 15.97
CA SER A 112 -14.23 -6.94 17.37
C SER A 112 -14.32 -8.45 17.52
N SER A 113 -14.97 -9.15 16.59
CA SER A 113 -15.03 -10.62 16.60
C SER A 113 -13.64 -11.24 16.33
N ILE A 114 -12.89 -10.67 15.38
CA ILE A 114 -11.50 -11.08 15.10
C ILE A 114 -10.61 -10.82 16.32
N LYS A 115 -10.67 -9.63 16.91
CA LYS A 115 -9.86 -9.28 18.10
C LYS A 115 -10.16 -10.14 19.30
N ARG A 116 -11.41 -10.51 19.53
CA ARG A 116 -11.76 -11.45 20.63
C ARG A 116 -11.16 -12.84 20.44
N ARG A 117 -11.12 -13.32 19.18
CA ARG A 117 -10.60 -14.66 18.88
C ARG A 117 -9.08 -14.68 18.71
N TYR A 118 -8.50 -13.62 18.16
CA TYR A 118 -7.09 -13.50 17.82
C TYR A 118 -6.52 -12.16 18.28
N PRO A 119 -6.43 -11.90 19.60
CA PRO A 119 -6.04 -10.60 20.15
C PRO A 119 -4.62 -10.17 19.73
N GLN A 120 -3.74 -11.11 19.39
CA GLN A 120 -2.37 -10.88 18.95
C GLN A 120 -2.25 -10.43 17.49
N VAL A 121 -3.29 -10.62 16.67
CA VAL A 121 -3.23 -10.30 15.24
C VAL A 121 -3.43 -8.81 15.04
N HIS A 122 -2.48 -8.18 14.34
CA HIS A 122 -2.59 -6.78 13.94
C HIS A 122 -3.55 -6.63 12.75
N LEU A 123 -4.56 -5.79 12.91
CA LEU A 123 -5.56 -5.51 11.88
C LEU A 123 -5.19 -4.23 11.10
N HIS A 124 -4.48 -4.41 9.97
CA HIS A 124 -4.17 -3.36 9.01
C HIS A 124 -5.27 -3.33 7.95
N CYS A 125 -6.36 -2.62 8.23
CA CYS A 125 -7.59 -2.82 7.50
C CYS A 125 -8.18 -1.51 7.01
N LEU A 126 -9.02 -1.61 5.98
CA LEU A 126 -9.78 -0.53 5.39
C LEU A 126 -8.89 0.56 4.78
N SER A 127 -9.17 0.95 3.58
CA SER A 127 -8.51 2.09 2.91
C SER A 127 -9.22 3.40 3.26
N ALA A 128 -8.58 4.53 2.97
CA ALA A 128 -9.23 5.84 3.13
C ALA A 128 -10.56 5.95 2.37
N PRO A 129 -10.69 5.48 1.10
CA PRO A 129 -12.01 5.42 0.45
C PRO A 129 -13.06 4.58 1.19
N GLU A 130 -12.67 3.44 1.77
CA GLU A 130 -13.60 2.61 2.56
C GLU A 130 -14.09 3.35 3.81
N VAL A 131 -13.20 4.04 4.53
CA VAL A 131 -13.56 4.86 5.69
C VAL A 131 -14.52 5.98 5.30
N LEU A 132 -14.27 6.66 4.18
CA LEU A 132 -15.16 7.71 3.65
C LEU A 132 -16.52 7.16 3.27
N ASN A 133 -16.59 6.05 2.57
CA ASN A 133 -17.85 5.39 2.22
C ASN A 133 -18.66 5.02 3.47
N ILE A 134 -18.01 4.45 4.51
CA ILE A 134 -18.68 4.11 5.77
C ILE A 134 -19.21 5.37 6.45
N ALA A 135 -18.42 6.44 6.49
CA ALA A 135 -18.82 7.72 7.06
C ALA A 135 -20.05 8.28 6.35
N GLU A 136 -20.03 8.32 5.01
CA GLU A 136 -21.11 8.85 4.17
C GLU A 136 -22.42 8.06 4.36
N ILE A 137 -22.39 6.72 4.18
CA ILE A 137 -23.60 5.89 4.26
C ILE A 137 -24.20 5.79 5.67
N CYS A 138 -23.40 6.15 6.70
CA CYS A 138 -23.85 6.17 8.11
C CYS A 138 -24.14 7.57 8.64
N GLY A 139 -23.91 8.63 7.85
CA GLY A 139 -24.06 10.02 8.30
C GLY A 139 -23.12 10.38 9.45
N LEU A 140 -21.89 9.82 9.47
CA LEU A 140 -20.88 10.05 10.49
C LEU A 140 -19.78 10.98 9.96
N THR A 141 -19.07 11.62 10.89
CA THR A 141 -17.79 12.26 10.52
C THR A 141 -16.70 11.20 10.32
N VAL A 142 -15.66 11.53 9.56
CA VAL A 142 -14.46 10.66 9.43
C VAL A 142 -13.88 10.33 10.80
N ARG A 143 -13.82 11.33 11.70
CA ARG A 143 -13.30 11.13 13.06
C ARG A 143 -14.13 10.14 13.86
N ASP A 144 -15.46 10.28 13.87
CA ASP A 144 -16.35 9.37 14.61
C ASP A 144 -16.31 7.96 14.04
N THR A 145 -16.22 7.84 12.71
CA THR A 145 -16.04 6.56 12.04
C THR A 145 -14.74 5.88 12.48
N LEU A 146 -13.62 6.60 12.43
CA LEU A 146 -12.33 6.08 12.88
C LEU A 146 -12.34 5.67 14.36
N MET A 147 -12.90 6.49 15.24
CA MET A 147 -13.00 6.18 16.68
C MET A 147 -13.77 4.87 16.91
N ARG A 148 -14.94 4.70 16.27
CA ARG A 148 -15.73 3.46 16.39
C ARG A 148 -14.99 2.24 15.87
N LEU A 149 -14.27 2.38 14.76
CA LEU A 149 -13.47 1.29 14.19
C LEU A 149 -12.26 0.95 15.08
N MET A 150 -11.60 1.95 15.67
CA MET A 150 -10.52 1.76 16.63
C MET A 150 -11.01 1.06 17.90
N ASP A 151 -12.14 1.48 18.46
CA ASP A 151 -12.77 0.83 19.61
C ASP A 151 -13.14 -0.64 19.31
N ALA A 152 -13.46 -0.93 18.05
CA ALA A 152 -13.72 -2.29 17.59
C ALA A 152 -12.45 -3.10 17.29
N GLY A 153 -11.25 -2.48 17.31
CA GLY A 153 -9.97 -3.16 17.15
C GLY A 153 -9.23 -2.90 15.84
N LEU A 154 -9.59 -1.85 15.09
CA LEU A 154 -8.76 -1.40 13.96
C LEU A 154 -7.42 -0.86 14.49
N ASP A 155 -6.30 -1.48 14.08
CA ASP A 155 -4.97 -1.08 14.56
C ASP A 155 -4.26 -0.07 13.65
N SER A 156 -4.48 -0.15 12.34
CA SER A 156 -3.85 0.75 11.37
C SER A 156 -4.56 0.72 10.02
N ILE A 157 -4.32 1.74 9.19
CA ILE A 157 -4.91 1.88 7.86
C ILE A 157 -3.81 1.82 6.79
N PRO A 158 -3.98 0.99 5.72
CA PRO A 158 -3.09 0.99 4.56
C PRO A 158 -3.28 2.24 3.70
N GLY A 159 -2.22 2.62 2.98
CA GLY A 159 -2.23 3.76 2.08
C GLY A 159 -2.98 3.54 0.75
N ALA A 160 -3.70 2.44 0.62
CA ALA A 160 -4.45 2.13 -0.59
C ALA A 160 -5.51 3.20 -0.90
N GLY A 161 -5.88 3.30 -2.16
CA GLY A 161 -6.79 4.34 -2.62
C GLY A 161 -6.11 5.67 -2.97
N ALA A 162 -4.81 5.83 -2.67
CA ALA A 162 -4.02 7.00 -3.06
C ALA A 162 -3.85 7.09 -4.58
N GLU A 163 -3.53 6.02 -5.22
CA GLU A 163 -3.11 5.88 -6.62
C GLU A 163 -2.10 6.99 -7.01
N ILE A 164 -2.57 8.06 -7.66
CA ILE A 164 -1.87 9.35 -7.77
C ILE A 164 -2.73 10.39 -7.03
N LEU A 165 -2.15 11.06 -6.04
CA LEU A 165 -2.80 12.16 -5.30
C LEU A 165 -2.73 13.45 -6.11
N ASP A 166 -3.45 13.45 -7.23
CA ASP A 166 -3.66 14.57 -8.13
C ASP A 166 -5.05 14.43 -8.77
N ASP A 167 -5.90 15.44 -8.59
CA ASP A 167 -7.32 15.31 -8.93
C ASP A 167 -7.56 15.30 -10.44
N GLU A 168 -6.66 15.85 -11.26
CA GLU A 168 -6.74 15.69 -12.72
C GLU A 168 -6.55 14.24 -13.11
N VAL A 169 -5.55 13.57 -12.56
CA VAL A 169 -5.29 12.14 -12.80
C VAL A 169 -6.44 11.30 -12.24
N ARG A 170 -6.88 11.56 -11.01
CA ARG A 170 -7.96 10.82 -10.35
C ARG A 170 -9.26 10.86 -11.13
N GLN A 171 -9.65 12.02 -11.67
CA GLN A 171 -10.85 12.16 -12.52
C GLN A 171 -10.78 11.31 -13.78
N ARG A 172 -9.59 11.09 -14.33
CA ARG A 172 -9.41 10.24 -15.53
C ARG A 172 -9.49 8.74 -15.22
N ILE A 173 -8.94 8.30 -14.08
CA ILE A 173 -8.78 6.86 -13.79
C ILE A 173 -9.82 6.31 -12.81
N ALA A 174 -10.41 7.15 -11.96
CA ALA A 174 -11.31 6.76 -10.87
C ALA A 174 -12.25 7.93 -10.48
N ARG A 175 -13.08 8.35 -11.41
CA ARG A 175 -13.92 9.56 -11.29
C ARG A 175 -14.81 9.62 -10.06
N LEU A 176 -15.31 8.48 -9.59
CA LEU A 176 -16.20 8.40 -8.43
C LEU A 176 -15.44 8.29 -7.10
N LYS A 177 -14.14 8.02 -7.16
CA LYS A 177 -13.31 7.84 -5.96
C LYS A 177 -13.04 9.18 -5.28
N CYS A 178 -12.78 9.13 -3.98
CA CYS A 178 -12.47 10.31 -3.18
C CYS A 178 -11.39 11.19 -3.81
N THR A 179 -11.48 12.49 -3.56
CA THR A 179 -10.48 13.48 -3.97
C THR A 179 -9.15 13.30 -3.21
N THR A 180 -8.13 13.99 -3.68
CA THR A 180 -6.82 14.04 -3.01
C THR A 180 -6.94 14.52 -1.56
N GLU A 181 -7.69 15.61 -1.31
CA GLU A 181 -7.82 16.16 0.04
C GLU A 181 -8.65 15.25 0.96
N GLU A 182 -9.66 14.60 0.46
CA GLU A 182 -10.43 13.62 1.23
C GLU A 182 -9.54 12.45 1.67
N TRP A 183 -8.71 11.91 0.77
CA TRP A 183 -7.75 10.86 1.13
C TRP A 183 -6.77 11.34 2.22
N LEU A 184 -6.18 12.53 2.06
CA LEU A 184 -5.28 13.13 3.04
C LEU A 184 -5.97 13.39 4.37
N SER A 185 -7.24 13.81 4.35
CA SER A 185 -8.02 14.11 5.56
C SER A 185 -8.24 12.88 6.43
N VAL A 186 -8.52 11.70 5.83
CA VAL A 186 -8.67 10.44 6.57
C VAL A 186 -7.37 10.09 7.30
N HIS A 187 -6.23 10.16 6.59
CA HIS A 187 -4.93 9.86 7.21
C HIS A 187 -4.57 10.89 8.29
N ARG A 188 -4.84 12.16 8.05
CA ARG A 188 -4.64 13.24 9.04
C ARG A 188 -5.43 12.99 10.32
N GLU A 189 -6.71 12.66 10.21
CA GLU A 189 -7.54 12.35 11.38
C GLU A 189 -7.10 11.05 12.08
N ALA A 190 -6.75 10.01 11.31
CA ALA A 190 -6.18 8.78 11.88
C ALA A 190 -4.91 9.07 12.69
N HIS A 191 -3.98 9.88 12.15
CA HIS A 191 -2.75 10.26 12.83
C HIS A 191 -3.02 11.08 14.11
N LYS A 192 -3.97 12.04 14.08
CA LYS A 192 -4.38 12.80 15.26
C LYS A 192 -4.98 11.94 16.37
N LEU A 193 -5.60 10.82 16.00
CA LEU A 193 -6.10 9.80 16.95
C LEU A 193 -5.00 8.84 17.44
N GLY A 194 -3.74 9.03 17.01
CA GLY A 194 -2.60 8.20 17.41
C GLY A 194 -2.42 6.94 16.55
N MET A 195 -3.27 6.73 15.54
CA MET A 195 -3.13 5.60 14.62
C MET A 195 -1.96 5.82 13.66
N ARG A 196 -1.26 4.73 13.31
CA ARG A 196 -0.23 4.74 12.28
C ARG A 196 -0.79 4.22 10.96
N THR A 197 -0.29 4.75 9.84
CA THR A 197 -0.76 4.36 8.51
C THR A 197 0.43 4.19 7.55
N THR A 198 0.16 3.75 6.33
CA THR A 198 1.14 3.76 5.24
C THR A 198 0.70 4.72 4.14
N ALA A 199 1.59 5.04 3.20
CA ALA A 199 1.26 5.73 1.98
C ALA A 199 1.72 4.92 0.76
N THR A 200 0.94 4.95 -0.32
CA THR A 200 1.24 4.22 -1.55
C THR A 200 1.17 5.15 -2.76
N MET A 201 1.84 4.79 -3.84
CA MET A 201 1.66 5.41 -5.14
C MET A 201 1.53 4.33 -6.21
N MET A 202 0.45 4.38 -7.01
CA MET A 202 0.30 3.58 -8.22
C MET A 202 0.59 4.46 -9.43
N PHE A 203 1.69 4.21 -10.12
CA PHE A 203 2.08 4.98 -11.30
C PHE A 203 2.04 4.14 -12.59
N GLY A 204 2.26 4.77 -13.75
CA GLY A 204 2.11 4.14 -15.07
C GLY A 204 0.65 4.05 -15.53
N CYS A 205 -0.23 4.90 -14.98
CA CYS A 205 -1.65 4.97 -15.33
C CYS A 205 -2.01 6.20 -16.21
N GLY A 206 -1.00 6.79 -16.86
CA GLY A 206 -1.15 7.96 -17.74
C GLY A 206 -0.88 9.31 -17.07
N GLU A 207 -0.28 9.28 -15.89
CA GLU A 207 0.24 10.47 -15.21
C GLU A 207 1.58 10.92 -15.81
N THR A 208 2.01 12.13 -15.46
CA THR A 208 3.34 12.67 -15.78
C THR A 208 4.29 12.56 -14.59
N PHE A 209 5.59 12.79 -14.80
CA PHE A 209 6.55 12.88 -13.68
C PHE A 209 6.19 14.02 -12.71
N GLN A 210 5.64 15.13 -13.21
CA GLN A 210 5.15 16.21 -12.35
C GLN A 210 4.06 15.75 -11.39
N HIS A 211 3.11 14.93 -11.87
CA HIS A 211 2.06 14.36 -11.02
C HIS A 211 2.63 13.43 -9.95
N ARG A 212 3.68 12.64 -10.26
CA ARG A 212 4.38 11.80 -9.26
C ARG A 212 5.04 12.66 -8.19
N ILE A 213 5.73 13.75 -8.58
CA ILE A 213 6.36 14.66 -7.62
C ILE A 213 5.31 15.38 -6.77
N ALA A 214 4.21 15.86 -7.37
CA ALA A 214 3.11 16.47 -6.63
C ALA A 214 2.50 15.49 -5.61
N HIS A 215 2.37 14.21 -5.96
CA HIS A 215 1.96 13.15 -5.04
C HIS A 215 2.93 13.01 -3.86
N LEU A 216 4.23 12.90 -4.15
CA LEU A 216 5.26 12.79 -3.10
C LEU A 216 5.26 14.01 -2.17
N GLU A 217 5.09 15.21 -2.72
CA GLU A 217 5.02 16.45 -1.94
C GLU A 217 3.83 16.46 -0.97
N ARG A 218 2.65 16.01 -1.41
CA ARG A 218 1.46 15.92 -0.54
C ARG A 218 1.66 14.92 0.60
N VAL A 219 2.26 13.77 0.30
CA VAL A 219 2.61 12.76 1.32
C VAL A 219 3.66 13.30 2.30
N ARG A 220 4.70 13.97 1.79
CA ARG A 220 5.76 14.58 2.59
C ARG A 220 5.22 15.63 3.55
N ARG A 221 4.35 16.54 3.06
CA ARG A 221 3.73 17.58 3.90
C ARG A 221 2.86 16.98 5.00
N LEU A 222 2.05 15.99 4.68
CA LEU A 222 1.25 15.32 5.71
C LEU A 222 2.12 14.60 6.73
N GLN A 223 3.24 14.02 6.31
CA GLN A 223 4.22 13.43 7.24
C GLN A 223 4.91 14.49 8.10
N GLU A 224 5.24 15.66 7.56
CA GLU A 224 5.76 16.79 8.33
C GLU A 224 4.75 17.27 9.38
N GLU A 225 3.47 17.34 9.01
CA GLU A 225 2.39 17.75 9.90
C GLU A 225 2.14 16.75 11.05
N THR A 226 2.21 15.44 10.75
CA THR A 226 1.63 14.43 11.66
C THR A 226 2.60 13.35 12.12
N GLY A 227 3.65 13.06 11.35
CA GLY A 227 4.58 11.97 11.62
C GLY A 227 3.97 10.56 11.59
N GLY A 228 2.76 10.40 11.02
CA GLY A 228 1.96 9.18 11.16
C GLY A 228 2.25 8.07 10.15
N PHE A 229 2.84 8.36 9.01
CA PHE A 229 3.20 7.34 8.02
C PHE A 229 4.39 6.50 8.47
N THR A 230 4.25 5.18 8.45
CA THR A 230 5.30 4.22 8.79
C THR A 230 6.14 3.81 7.59
N ALA A 231 5.55 3.81 6.38
CA ALA A 231 6.21 3.42 5.16
C ALA A 231 5.57 4.07 3.93
N PHE A 232 6.36 4.16 2.85
CA PHE A 232 5.90 4.50 1.51
C PHE A 232 6.12 3.34 0.55
N ILE A 233 5.12 3.01 -0.27
CA ILE A 233 5.11 1.86 -1.17
C ILE A 233 4.78 2.30 -2.61
N PRO A 234 5.78 2.52 -3.50
CA PRO A 234 5.53 2.72 -4.92
C PRO A 234 5.37 1.38 -5.64
N TRP A 235 4.34 1.30 -6.47
CA TRP A 235 4.06 0.16 -7.35
C TRP A 235 3.45 0.67 -8.64
N PHE A 236 3.42 -0.15 -9.70
CA PHE A 236 2.91 0.34 -10.97
C PHE A 236 1.69 -0.43 -11.47
N PHE A 237 0.88 0.26 -12.23
CA PHE A 237 -0.36 -0.19 -12.81
C PHE A 237 -0.18 -1.50 -13.60
N GLN A 238 -1.13 -2.43 -13.40
CA GLN A 238 -1.24 -3.65 -14.18
C GLN A 238 -2.45 -3.53 -15.10
N ARG A 239 -2.24 -3.68 -16.40
CA ARG A 239 -3.20 -3.28 -17.45
C ARG A 239 -4.22 -4.35 -17.84
N GLU A 240 -3.89 -5.63 -17.65
CA GLU A 240 -4.75 -6.73 -18.11
C GLU A 240 -6.10 -6.71 -17.43
N ASN A 241 -7.14 -7.07 -18.17
CA ASN A 241 -8.53 -7.12 -17.67
C ASN A 241 -9.10 -5.80 -17.13
N THR A 242 -8.42 -4.66 -17.38
CA THR A 242 -8.88 -3.35 -16.94
C THR A 242 -9.36 -2.51 -18.12
N SER A 243 -10.34 -1.62 -17.89
CA SER A 243 -10.78 -0.70 -18.97
C SER A 243 -9.70 0.32 -19.32
N LEU A 244 -8.93 0.81 -18.33
CA LEU A 244 -7.81 1.73 -18.53
C LEU A 244 -6.68 1.11 -19.37
N GLY A 245 -6.42 -0.18 -19.22
CA GLY A 245 -5.37 -0.88 -19.96
C GLY A 245 -5.55 -0.88 -21.48
N ARG A 246 -6.77 -0.59 -21.97
CA ARG A 246 -7.05 -0.41 -23.40
C ARG A 246 -6.43 0.89 -23.95
N PHE A 247 -6.21 1.87 -23.09
CA PHE A 247 -5.70 3.19 -23.45
C PHE A 247 -4.22 3.36 -23.12
N ILE A 248 -3.74 2.70 -22.06
CA ILE A 248 -2.32 2.71 -21.67
C ILE A 248 -1.59 1.63 -22.49
N LYS A 249 -0.83 2.06 -23.48
CA LYS A 249 -0.13 1.16 -24.43
C LYS A 249 1.25 0.74 -23.93
N GLU A 250 1.95 1.64 -23.25
CA GLU A 250 3.29 1.43 -22.75
C GLU A 250 3.26 0.92 -21.32
N GLU A 251 4.03 -0.12 -21.05
CA GLU A 251 4.23 -0.66 -19.71
C GLU A 251 5.39 0.06 -19.03
N VAL A 252 5.28 0.21 -17.72
CA VAL A 252 6.38 0.74 -16.89
C VAL A 252 7.59 -0.17 -17.01
N THR A 253 8.72 0.40 -17.39
CA THR A 253 9.99 -0.33 -17.48
C THR A 253 10.63 -0.54 -16.09
N ALA A 254 11.56 -1.51 -15.99
CA ALA A 254 12.35 -1.70 -14.78
C ALA A 254 13.15 -0.42 -14.42
N VAL A 255 13.67 0.29 -15.41
CA VAL A 255 14.40 1.56 -15.22
C VAL A 255 13.51 2.62 -14.61
N GLU A 256 12.30 2.78 -15.14
CA GLU A 256 11.33 3.75 -14.64
C GLU A 256 10.91 3.44 -13.20
N TYR A 257 10.67 2.15 -12.88
CA TYR A 257 10.38 1.71 -11.52
C TYR A 257 11.54 2.05 -10.56
N LEU A 258 12.77 1.70 -10.94
CA LEU A 258 13.96 1.94 -10.11
C LEU A 258 14.19 3.43 -9.85
N LYS A 259 14.06 4.28 -10.86
CA LYS A 259 14.15 5.74 -10.71
C LYS A 259 13.04 6.27 -9.79
N THR A 260 11.79 5.83 -9.99
CA THR A 260 10.66 6.26 -9.15
C THR A 260 10.86 5.89 -7.69
N LEU A 261 11.33 4.67 -7.41
CA LEU A 261 11.65 4.23 -6.05
C LEU A 261 12.79 5.06 -5.43
N ALA A 262 13.88 5.26 -6.20
CA ALA A 262 15.04 6.04 -5.74
C ALA A 262 14.67 7.49 -5.42
N VAL A 263 13.94 8.14 -6.32
CA VAL A 263 13.45 9.50 -6.10
C VAL A 263 12.50 9.56 -4.90
N SER A 264 11.62 8.56 -4.72
CA SER A 264 10.75 8.48 -3.54
C SER A 264 11.57 8.42 -2.24
N ARG A 265 12.65 7.62 -2.20
CA ARG A 265 13.56 7.53 -1.03
C ARG A 265 14.23 8.87 -0.72
N LEU A 266 14.66 9.59 -1.74
CA LEU A 266 15.38 10.85 -1.60
C LEU A 266 14.44 12.02 -1.26
N TYR A 267 13.24 12.02 -1.83
CA TYR A 267 12.25 13.08 -1.65
C TYR A 267 11.53 12.97 -0.30
N LEU A 268 11.15 11.75 0.09
CA LEU A 268 10.48 11.46 1.36
C LEU A 268 11.51 11.20 2.47
N ASP A 269 12.38 12.18 2.73
CA ASP A 269 13.46 12.09 3.74
C ASP A 269 12.92 11.98 5.18
N ASN A 270 11.65 12.29 5.40
CA ASN A 270 10.91 12.20 6.65
C ASN A 270 10.10 10.89 6.83
N ILE A 271 10.13 9.97 5.84
CA ILE A 271 9.55 8.63 5.95
C ILE A 271 10.68 7.59 6.02
N LEU A 272 10.75 6.88 7.14
CA LEU A 272 11.85 5.95 7.41
C LEU A 272 11.89 4.78 6.42
N ASN A 273 10.74 4.20 6.10
CA ASN A 273 10.70 2.98 5.31
C ASN A 273 10.15 3.23 3.90
N VAL A 274 10.91 2.77 2.90
CA VAL A 274 10.46 2.71 1.51
C VAL A 274 10.53 1.25 1.06
N GLN A 275 9.37 0.72 0.67
CA GLN A 275 9.24 -0.66 0.27
C GLN A 275 9.56 -0.83 -1.21
N ALA A 276 10.48 -1.73 -1.51
CA ALA A 276 10.68 -2.26 -2.85
C ALA A 276 9.63 -3.35 -3.12
N SER A 277 8.65 -3.06 -3.97
CA SER A 277 7.64 -4.05 -4.35
C SER A 277 8.27 -5.16 -5.20
N TRP A 278 7.87 -6.41 -4.98
CA TRP A 278 8.20 -7.54 -5.86
C TRP A 278 7.00 -7.98 -6.70
N LEU A 279 5.79 -7.61 -6.29
CA LEU A 279 4.57 -8.10 -6.95
C LEU A 279 4.49 -7.60 -8.40
N THR A 280 4.50 -6.30 -8.62
CA THR A 280 4.36 -5.72 -9.96
C THR A 280 5.65 -5.75 -10.80
N PRO A 281 6.85 -5.38 -10.27
CA PRO A 281 8.08 -5.40 -11.06
C PRO A 281 8.73 -6.80 -11.17
N GLY A 282 8.33 -7.73 -10.31
CA GLY A 282 8.95 -9.06 -10.21
C GLY A 282 10.15 -9.08 -9.27
N HIS A 283 10.51 -10.28 -8.82
CA HIS A 283 11.56 -10.49 -7.81
C HIS A 283 12.94 -9.98 -8.23
N LYS A 284 13.31 -10.13 -9.52
CA LYS A 284 14.62 -9.66 -10.02
C LYS A 284 14.77 -8.15 -9.94
N VAL A 285 13.74 -7.41 -10.33
CA VAL A 285 13.75 -5.95 -10.25
C VAL A 285 13.69 -5.48 -8.80
N CYS A 286 12.86 -6.11 -7.96
CA CYS A 286 12.82 -5.86 -6.53
C CYS A 286 14.20 -6.05 -5.87
N GLN A 287 14.93 -7.11 -6.23
CA GLN A 287 16.28 -7.36 -5.73
C GLN A 287 17.24 -6.19 -6.03
N VAL A 288 17.22 -5.69 -7.26
CA VAL A 288 18.01 -4.51 -7.66
C VAL A 288 17.53 -3.25 -6.92
N ALA A 289 16.22 -3.10 -6.74
CA ALA A 289 15.59 -1.96 -6.05
C ALA A 289 16.07 -1.78 -4.60
N LEU A 290 16.57 -2.83 -3.96
CA LEU A 290 17.21 -2.74 -2.64
C LEU A 290 18.51 -1.90 -2.65
N ARG A 291 19.14 -1.74 -3.82
CA ARG A 291 20.28 -0.86 -4.06
C ARG A 291 19.87 0.51 -4.61
N PHE A 292 18.57 0.72 -4.78
CA PHE A 292 17.95 1.99 -5.19
C PHE A 292 17.12 2.61 -4.05
N GLY A 293 17.49 2.37 -2.81
CA GLY A 293 16.89 3.02 -1.64
C GLY A 293 15.83 2.20 -0.90
N GLY A 294 15.42 1.03 -1.40
CA GLY A 294 14.50 0.13 -0.69
C GLY A 294 15.14 -0.49 0.55
N ASN A 295 14.44 -0.49 1.69
CA ASN A 295 14.88 -1.14 2.93
C ASN A 295 13.89 -2.21 3.42
N ASP A 296 12.82 -2.44 2.67
CA ASP A 296 11.78 -3.42 2.96
C ASP A 296 11.28 -4.03 1.65
N VAL A 297 10.85 -5.29 1.65
CA VAL A 297 10.28 -5.96 0.48
C VAL A 297 8.79 -6.29 0.65
N GLY A 298 8.19 -5.80 1.72
CA GLY A 298 6.79 -6.06 2.03
C GLY A 298 6.54 -7.49 2.50
N SER A 299 5.37 -7.98 2.15
CA SER A 299 4.89 -9.29 2.57
C SER A 299 5.17 -10.39 1.54
N ILE A 300 5.13 -11.64 2.00
CA ILE A 300 5.06 -12.81 1.12
C ILE A 300 3.75 -12.86 0.33
N LEU A 301 2.73 -12.10 0.75
CA LEU A 301 1.38 -12.07 0.17
C LEU A 301 0.82 -13.48 0.02
N ILE A 302 0.44 -14.13 1.14
CA ILE A 302 -0.15 -15.48 1.16
C ILE A 302 -1.33 -15.57 0.18
N GLU A 303 -2.08 -14.46 0.07
CA GLU A 303 -3.18 -14.29 -0.86
C GLU A 303 -3.13 -12.87 -1.44
N GLU A 304 -3.35 -12.76 -2.74
CA GLU A 304 -3.47 -11.49 -3.46
C GLU A 304 -4.46 -11.66 -4.63
N ASN A 305 -5.61 -11.01 -4.53
CA ASN A 305 -6.71 -11.15 -5.50
C ASN A 305 -6.87 -9.94 -6.41
N VAL A 306 -6.40 -8.76 -5.97
CA VAL A 306 -6.69 -7.48 -6.64
C VAL A 306 -5.81 -7.29 -7.87
N VAL A 307 -4.50 -7.43 -7.69
CA VAL A 307 -3.51 -7.27 -8.78
C VAL A 307 -3.47 -8.52 -9.65
N SER A 308 -3.74 -9.70 -9.06
CA SER A 308 -3.85 -10.96 -9.83
C SER A 308 -5.02 -10.95 -10.81
N ALA A 309 -6.14 -10.30 -10.47
CA ALA A 309 -7.26 -10.09 -11.39
C ALA A 309 -6.84 -9.28 -12.63
N ALA A 310 -5.83 -8.41 -12.50
CA ALA A 310 -5.21 -7.66 -13.59
C ALA A 310 -4.01 -8.39 -14.23
N GLY A 311 -3.98 -9.73 -14.18
CA GLY A 311 -2.99 -10.57 -14.86
C GLY A 311 -1.67 -10.80 -14.11
N CYS A 312 -1.45 -10.19 -12.95
CA CYS A 312 -0.21 -10.32 -12.19
C CYS A 312 -0.26 -11.49 -11.18
N GLY A 313 -0.16 -12.71 -11.65
CA GLY A 313 -0.22 -13.95 -10.84
C GLY A 313 1.09 -14.34 -10.15
N ARG A 314 1.95 -13.38 -9.75
CA ARG A 314 3.21 -13.70 -9.05
C ARG A 314 2.96 -14.11 -7.62
N THR A 315 3.70 -15.11 -7.15
CA THR A 315 3.69 -15.61 -5.78
C THR A 315 5.09 -15.58 -5.17
N SER A 316 5.15 -15.54 -3.85
CA SER A 316 6.41 -15.61 -3.12
C SER A 316 6.30 -16.53 -1.91
N SER A 317 7.43 -16.78 -1.26
CA SER A 317 7.53 -17.46 0.02
C SER A 317 8.56 -16.76 0.90
N GLU A 318 8.52 -17.04 2.20
CA GLU A 318 9.52 -16.49 3.12
C GLU A 318 10.94 -16.84 2.67
N GLU A 319 11.19 -18.10 2.31
CA GLU A 319 12.51 -18.55 1.84
C GLU A 319 12.97 -17.80 0.60
N LYS A 320 12.07 -17.60 -0.37
CA LYS A 320 12.37 -16.86 -1.60
C LYS A 320 12.70 -15.39 -1.34
N LEU A 321 11.95 -14.70 -0.46
CA LEU A 321 12.28 -13.33 -0.07
C LEU A 321 13.60 -13.26 0.70
N ARG A 322 13.82 -14.15 1.66
CA ARG A 322 15.10 -14.22 2.41
C ARG A 322 16.29 -14.46 1.50
N ARG A 323 16.18 -15.37 0.54
CA ARG A 323 17.22 -15.60 -0.47
C ARG A 323 17.48 -14.35 -1.31
N MET A 324 16.42 -13.74 -1.85
CA MET A 324 16.51 -12.53 -2.67
C MET A 324 17.25 -11.41 -1.93
N ILE A 325 16.92 -11.20 -0.64
CA ILE A 325 17.56 -10.19 0.22
C ILE A 325 19.04 -10.52 0.45
N ARG A 326 19.37 -11.80 0.77
CA ARG A 326 20.77 -12.22 0.98
C ARG A 326 21.62 -12.06 -0.28
N ASP A 327 21.09 -12.49 -1.42
CA ASP A 327 21.78 -12.39 -2.71
C ASP A 327 22.03 -10.93 -3.14
N ALA A 328 21.21 -9.97 -2.64
CA ALA A 328 21.44 -8.53 -2.78
C ALA A 328 22.49 -7.98 -1.80
N GLY A 329 23.05 -8.81 -0.90
CA GLY A 329 24.06 -8.44 0.07
C GLY A 329 23.50 -7.83 1.36
N PHE A 330 22.24 -8.14 1.72
CA PHE A 330 21.60 -7.66 2.95
C PHE A 330 21.22 -8.81 3.89
N ARG A 331 21.03 -8.51 5.16
CA ARG A 331 20.49 -9.42 6.16
C ARG A 331 18.96 -9.36 6.15
N PRO A 332 18.25 -10.46 5.82
CA PRO A 332 16.79 -10.49 5.89
C PRO A 332 16.30 -10.56 7.33
N VAL A 333 15.36 -9.71 7.70
CA VAL A 333 14.75 -9.70 9.02
C VAL A 333 13.24 -9.61 8.92
N LYS A 334 12.54 -10.53 9.57
CA LYS A 334 11.09 -10.48 9.69
C LYS A 334 10.68 -9.34 10.63
N ARG A 335 9.62 -8.61 10.29
CA ARG A 335 9.08 -7.49 11.07
C ARG A 335 7.58 -7.63 11.32
N ASP A 336 7.08 -6.84 12.27
CA ASP A 336 5.65 -6.59 12.42
C ASP A 336 5.14 -5.53 11.41
N THR A 337 3.82 -5.33 11.36
CA THR A 337 3.18 -4.38 10.43
C THR A 337 3.63 -2.94 10.63
N LEU A 338 3.91 -2.53 11.87
CA LEU A 338 4.26 -1.14 12.22
C LEU A 338 5.75 -0.85 12.31
N TYR A 339 6.63 -1.78 11.91
CA TYR A 339 8.09 -1.64 11.99
C TYR A 339 8.63 -1.38 13.40
N ARG A 340 7.92 -1.85 14.44
CA ARG A 340 8.34 -1.70 15.86
C ARG A 340 9.14 -2.89 16.36
N ASN A 341 8.79 -4.09 15.89
CA ASN A 341 9.43 -5.33 16.28
C ASN A 341 10.10 -5.99 15.09
N TYR A 342 11.38 -6.33 15.25
CA TYR A 342 12.16 -7.07 14.30
C TYR A 342 12.53 -8.42 14.90
N PHE A 343 12.09 -9.50 14.26
CA PHE A 343 12.34 -10.86 14.74
C PHE A 343 13.68 -11.35 14.17
N LEU A 344 14.71 -11.21 15.00
CA LEU A 344 16.07 -11.64 14.66
C LEU A 344 16.17 -13.15 14.86
N ASN A 345 16.17 -13.92 13.77
CA ASN A 345 16.41 -15.35 13.74
C ASN A 345 17.87 -15.64 13.38
#